data_9e099e4b16c28ee079bab25ce60b5461
#
_entry.id   9e099e4b16c28ee079bab25ce60b5461
#
_cell.length_a   1.000
_cell.length_b   1.000
_cell.length_c   1.000
_cell.angle_alpha   90.00
_cell.angle_beta   90.00
_cell.angle_gamma   90.00
#
_symmetry.space_group_name_H-M   'P 1'
#
loop_
_entity.id
_entity.type
_entity.pdbx_description
1 polymer ?
#
loop_
_entity_poly.entity_id
_entity_poly.type
_entity_poly.pdbx_seq_one_letter_code
_entity_poly.pdbx_strand_id
1 'polypeptide(L)'
;MDELIEFLENFDFAYDVRADYASFREEMGLTATIRRLREEYSEPLEDPDDSQIFWLALACAMAQNDELSEDVLRRAMKCLRSDALRDYAGELRTFSEDDVQLIEEGLRPHIHPPKCRKVKRYKKYVTDWKPGDVYAMEIKSELAQEKNMYGKYFLFRMIYGQEFNGDIIPVVYVSYTPDTSLPTNMEQLKKCPFIIVKMPHKKPLYRRMIGGRKYLDCDDFRNLKYIGNFPDYAPEIEWIPQDPIYNSYKTWDTVSDILLMQSF
;
A
#
# COMPACT_ATOMS: atom_id res chain seq x y z
N MET A 1 -5.75 23.35 -12.37
CA MET A 1 -5.15 22.10 -11.83
C MET A 1 -6.05 21.46 -10.77
N ASP A 2 -6.65 22.23 -9.88
CA ASP A 2 -7.51 21.69 -8.80
C ASP A 2 -8.73 20.93 -9.33
N GLU A 3 -9.40 21.42 -10.35
CA GLU A 3 -10.52 20.73 -11.01
C GLU A 3 -10.12 19.38 -11.64
N LEU A 4 -8.91 19.29 -12.18
CA LEU A 4 -8.41 18.03 -12.70
C LEU A 4 -8.09 17.04 -11.59
N ILE A 5 -7.56 17.52 -10.45
CA ILE A 5 -7.30 16.69 -9.28
C ILE A 5 -8.62 16.16 -8.72
N GLU A 6 -9.62 17.03 -8.52
CA GLU A 6 -10.95 16.67 -8.05
C GLU A 6 -11.62 15.63 -8.97
N PHE A 7 -11.51 15.80 -10.28
CA PHE A 7 -11.98 14.81 -11.24
C PHE A 7 -11.28 13.45 -11.06
N LEU A 8 -9.95 13.46 -10.92
CA LEU A 8 -9.14 12.23 -10.80
C LEU A 8 -9.32 11.52 -9.45
N GLU A 9 -9.80 12.21 -8.40
CA GLU A 9 -10.10 11.59 -7.10
C GLU A 9 -11.25 10.58 -7.17
N ASN A 10 -12.07 10.62 -8.21
CA ASN A 10 -13.14 9.65 -8.45
C ASN A 10 -12.64 8.31 -9.02
N PHE A 11 -11.35 8.18 -9.35
CA PHE A 11 -10.80 6.97 -9.97
C PHE A 11 -9.70 6.35 -9.10
N ASP A 12 -9.94 5.16 -8.58
CA ASP A 12 -8.91 4.38 -7.85
C ASP A 12 -7.66 4.18 -8.73
N PHE A 13 -7.86 3.95 -10.02
CA PHE A 13 -6.78 3.80 -10.99
C PHE A 13 -5.86 5.04 -11.07
N ALA A 14 -6.43 6.24 -11.07
CA ALA A 14 -5.64 7.49 -11.05
C ALA A 14 -4.83 7.64 -9.76
N TYR A 15 -5.41 7.21 -8.65
CA TYR A 15 -4.71 7.18 -7.37
C TYR A 15 -3.51 6.23 -7.42
N ASP A 16 -3.69 5.02 -7.94
CA ASP A 16 -2.62 4.01 -8.04
C ASP A 16 -1.48 4.51 -8.93
N VAL A 17 -1.77 5.07 -10.10
CA VAL A 17 -0.75 5.65 -11.00
C VAL A 17 0.06 6.75 -10.30
N ARG A 18 -0.61 7.64 -9.53
CA ARG A 18 0.08 8.72 -8.79
C ARG A 18 0.93 8.19 -7.64
N ALA A 19 0.44 7.19 -6.92
CA ALA A 19 1.15 6.55 -5.81
C ALA A 19 2.40 5.80 -6.33
N ASP A 20 2.26 5.06 -7.41
CA ASP A 20 3.37 4.32 -8.03
C ASP A 20 4.39 5.26 -8.67
N TYR A 21 3.95 6.37 -9.29
CA TYR A 21 4.87 7.40 -9.74
C TYR A 21 5.74 7.90 -8.59
N ALA A 22 5.14 8.26 -7.47
CA ALA A 22 5.87 8.75 -6.30
C ALA A 22 6.84 7.70 -5.76
N SER A 23 6.42 6.45 -5.67
CA SER A 23 7.24 5.32 -5.21
C SER A 23 8.43 5.08 -6.15
N PHE A 24 8.19 4.91 -7.44
CA PHE A 24 9.26 4.63 -8.41
C PHE A 24 10.21 5.82 -8.56
N ARG A 25 9.69 7.05 -8.40
CA ARG A 25 10.52 8.27 -8.50
C ARG A 25 11.51 8.43 -7.34
N GLU A 26 11.23 7.83 -6.20
CA GLU A 26 12.21 7.76 -5.10
C GLU A 26 13.37 6.81 -5.43
N GLU A 27 13.12 5.80 -6.25
CA GLU A 27 14.06 4.70 -6.50
C GLU A 27 14.86 4.88 -7.79
N MET A 28 14.31 5.58 -8.76
CA MET A 28 14.91 5.69 -10.09
C MET A 28 14.76 7.06 -10.74
N GLY A 29 15.53 7.29 -11.82
CA GLY A 29 15.46 8.52 -12.60
C GLY A 29 14.15 8.65 -13.38
N LEU A 30 13.72 9.89 -13.71
CA LEU A 30 12.43 10.19 -14.32
C LEU A 30 12.11 9.31 -15.55
N THR A 31 13.05 9.18 -16.48
CA THR A 31 12.86 8.36 -17.68
C THR A 31 12.60 6.88 -17.35
N ALA A 32 13.29 6.34 -16.34
CA ALA A 32 13.10 4.97 -15.89
C ALA A 32 11.76 4.80 -15.18
N THR A 33 11.35 5.78 -14.36
CA THR A 33 10.03 5.84 -13.70
C THR A 33 8.90 5.77 -14.73
N ILE A 34 8.92 6.64 -15.73
CA ILE A 34 7.88 6.67 -16.77
C ILE A 34 7.85 5.35 -17.55
N ARG A 35 9.02 4.80 -17.88
CA ARG A 35 9.08 3.50 -18.54
C ARG A 35 8.47 2.40 -17.68
N ARG A 36 8.85 2.33 -16.40
CA ARG A 36 8.33 1.33 -15.45
C ARG A 36 6.82 1.42 -15.28
N LEU A 37 6.28 2.62 -15.13
CA LEU A 37 4.83 2.82 -15.09
C LEU A 37 4.12 2.30 -16.33
N ARG A 38 4.66 2.59 -17.53
CA ARG A 38 4.07 2.10 -18.77
C ARG A 38 4.18 0.57 -18.93
N GLU A 39 5.19 -0.07 -18.35
CA GLU A 39 5.31 -1.52 -18.29
C GLU A 39 4.29 -2.12 -17.31
N GLU A 40 4.15 -1.52 -16.13
CA GLU A 40 3.21 -1.97 -15.08
C GLU A 40 1.75 -1.84 -15.53
N TYR A 41 1.42 -0.74 -16.20
CA TYR A 41 0.07 -0.44 -16.67
C TYR A 41 -0.11 -0.75 -18.17
N SER A 42 0.65 -1.71 -18.72
CA SER A 42 0.58 -2.01 -20.17
C SER A 42 -0.80 -2.49 -20.60
N GLU A 43 -1.46 -3.33 -19.81
CA GLU A 43 -2.81 -3.84 -20.09
C GLU A 43 -3.88 -2.72 -20.01
N PRO A 44 -3.98 -1.92 -18.92
CA PRO A 44 -4.87 -0.75 -18.89
C PRO A 44 -4.62 0.27 -20.01
N LEU A 45 -3.37 0.43 -20.46
CA LEU A 45 -3.05 1.36 -21.55
C LEU A 45 -3.59 0.93 -22.92
N GLU A 46 -4.02 -0.32 -23.09
CA GLU A 46 -4.70 -0.80 -24.30
C GLU A 46 -6.17 -0.37 -24.32
N ASP A 47 -6.77 -0.10 -23.15
CA ASP A 47 -8.12 0.45 -23.05
C ASP A 47 -8.07 1.98 -23.25
N PRO A 48 -8.88 2.55 -24.17
CA PRO A 48 -8.88 3.98 -24.44
C PRO A 48 -9.25 4.85 -23.23
N ASP A 49 -10.18 4.39 -22.39
CA ASP A 49 -10.67 5.15 -21.23
C ASP A 49 -9.60 5.15 -20.13
N ASP A 50 -9.06 3.99 -19.79
CA ASP A 50 -7.98 3.84 -18.80
C ASP A 50 -6.71 4.57 -19.27
N SER A 51 -6.39 4.50 -20.54
CA SER A 51 -5.25 5.22 -21.12
C SER A 51 -5.37 6.74 -20.92
N GLN A 52 -6.56 7.30 -21.03
CA GLN A 52 -6.79 8.73 -20.80
C GLN A 52 -6.56 9.08 -19.33
N ILE A 53 -7.15 8.31 -18.40
CA ILE A 53 -6.97 8.50 -16.95
C ILE A 53 -5.50 8.38 -16.56
N PHE A 54 -4.78 7.40 -17.14
CA PHE A 54 -3.34 7.22 -16.90
C PHE A 54 -2.54 8.49 -17.24
N TRP A 55 -2.73 9.07 -18.44
CA TRP A 55 -1.96 10.24 -18.86
C TRP A 55 -2.30 11.49 -18.04
N LEU A 56 -3.56 11.65 -17.64
CA LEU A 56 -3.99 12.74 -16.77
C LEU A 56 -3.40 12.60 -15.36
N ALA A 57 -3.47 11.41 -14.77
CA ALA A 57 -2.91 11.12 -13.46
C ALA A 57 -1.38 11.29 -13.43
N LEU A 58 -0.69 10.82 -14.49
CA LEU A 58 0.75 11.01 -14.65
C LEU A 58 1.13 12.48 -14.76
N ALA A 59 0.38 13.27 -15.53
CA ALA A 59 0.63 14.71 -15.66
C ALA A 59 0.49 15.43 -14.31
N CYS A 60 -0.55 15.13 -13.53
CA CYS A 60 -0.74 15.65 -12.18
C CYS A 60 0.41 15.25 -11.24
N ALA A 61 0.80 13.98 -11.24
CA ALA A 61 1.88 13.50 -10.39
C ALA A 61 3.21 14.17 -10.71
N MET A 62 3.51 14.35 -11.99
CA MET A 62 4.72 15.05 -12.45
C MET A 62 4.69 16.54 -12.13
N ALA A 63 3.53 17.21 -12.28
CA ALA A 63 3.37 18.61 -11.93
C ALA A 63 3.55 18.85 -10.43
N GLN A 64 2.98 18.02 -9.57
CA GLN A 64 3.16 18.08 -8.11
C GLN A 64 4.64 17.94 -7.68
N ASN A 65 5.48 17.37 -8.52
CA ASN A 65 6.92 17.23 -8.29
C ASN A 65 7.77 18.27 -9.05
N ASP A 66 7.15 19.22 -9.76
CA ASP A 66 7.82 20.17 -10.67
C ASP A 66 8.73 19.46 -11.70
N GLU A 67 8.25 18.38 -12.29
CA GLU A 67 9.00 17.55 -13.24
C GLU A 67 8.17 17.24 -14.50
N LEU A 68 7.10 17.99 -14.76
CA LEU A 68 6.23 17.77 -15.91
C LEU A 68 7.04 17.96 -17.20
N SER A 69 6.90 17.00 -18.13
CA SER A 69 7.51 17.10 -19.44
C SER A 69 6.49 17.60 -20.51
N GLU A 70 6.98 18.27 -21.53
CA GLU A 70 6.15 18.72 -22.66
C GLU A 70 5.40 17.56 -23.34
N ASP A 71 6.01 16.36 -23.43
CA ASP A 71 5.36 15.21 -24.05
C ASP A 71 4.18 14.71 -23.22
N VAL A 72 4.34 14.62 -21.89
CA VAL A 72 3.25 14.20 -20.99
C VAL A 72 2.15 15.25 -20.96
N LEU A 73 2.49 16.56 -20.87
CA LEU A 73 1.49 17.61 -20.94
C LEU A 73 0.69 17.52 -22.24
N ARG A 74 1.33 17.39 -23.40
CA ARG A 74 0.67 17.28 -24.68
C ARG A 74 -0.28 16.09 -24.76
N ARG A 75 0.09 14.94 -24.16
CA ARG A 75 -0.78 13.76 -24.09
C ARG A 75 -1.99 14.01 -23.18
N ALA A 76 -1.78 14.58 -22.01
CA ALA A 76 -2.85 14.94 -21.08
C ALA A 76 -3.83 15.93 -21.74
N MET A 77 -3.33 16.98 -22.41
CA MET A 77 -4.19 17.93 -23.12
C MET A 77 -4.97 17.29 -24.27
N LYS A 78 -4.38 16.31 -24.96
CA LYS A 78 -5.10 15.53 -25.98
C LYS A 78 -6.23 14.71 -25.35
N CYS A 79 -6.02 14.13 -24.17
CA CYS A 79 -7.05 13.39 -23.45
C CYS A 79 -8.22 14.30 -23.05
N LEU A 80 -7.92 15.48 -22.49
CA LEU A 80 -8.96 16.46 -22.11
C LEU A 80 -9.79 17.00 -23.28
N ARG A 81 -9.20 17.06 -24.48
CA ARG A 81 -9.88 17.48 -25.72
C ARG A 81 -10.54 16.32 -26.47
N SER A 82 -10.43 15.09 -25.97
CA SER A 82 -11.18 13.97 -26.53
C SER A 82 -12.67 14.10 -26.20
N ASP A 83 -13.53 13.50 -27.01
CA ASP A 83 -14.98 13.76 -27.05
C ASP A 83 -15.66 13.53 -25.69
N ALA A 84 -15.19 12.62 -24.85
CA ALA A 84 -15.67 12.47 -23.48
C ALA A 84 -14.75 11.57 -22.65
N LEU A 85 -14.64 11.93 -21.37
CA LEU A 85 -14.10 11.06 -20.32
C LEU A 85 -15.27 10.50 -19.52
N ARG A 86 -15.26 9.23 -19.18
CA ARG A 86 -16.26 8.66 -18.28
C ARG A 86 -15.93 9.02 -16.84
N ASP A 87 -16.94 9.45 -16.12
CA ASP A 87 -16.82 9.62 -14.68
C ASP A 87 -17.01 8.30 -13.93
N TYR A 88 -16.90 8.33 -12.60
CA TYR A 88 -17.06 7.14 -11.73
C TYR A 88 -18.44 6.48 -11.87
N ALA A 89 -19.49 7.24 -12.17
CA ALA A 89 -20.85 6.74 -12.39
C ALA A 89 -21.06 6.17 -13.79
N GLY A 90 -20.05 6.24 -14.66
CA GLY A 90 -20.12 5.84 -16.06
C GLY A 90 -20.78 6.88 -16.98
N GLU A 91 -21.04 8.08 -16.45
CA GLU A 91 -21.50 9.22 -17.22
C GLU A 91 -20.34 9.83 -18.02
N LEU A 92 -20.67 10.42 -19.17
CA LEU A 92 -19.68 11.10 -19.99
C LEU A 92 -19.46 12.51 -19.47
N ARG A 93 -18.23 12.83 -19.06
CA ARG A 93 -17.82 14.19 -18.72
C ARG A 93 -17.03 14.80 -19.85
N THR A 94 -17.44 15.97 -20.26
CA THR A 94 -16.71 16.79 -21.22
C THR A 94 -16.16 18.02 -20.51
N PHE A 95 -14.89 18.35 -20.77
CA PHE A 95 -14.31 19.62 -20.35
C PHE A 95 -14.58 20.66 -21.44
N SER A 96 -15.03 21.83 -21.06
CA SER A 96 -15.13 22.95 -21.97
C SER A 96 -13.73 23.41 -22.43
N GLU A 97 -13.61 24.10 -23.54
CA GLU A 97 -12.30 24.62 -23.96
C GLU A 97 -11.71 25.60 -22.94
N ASP A 98 -12.57 26.34 -22.22
CA ASP A 98 -12.16 27.21 -21.12
C ASP A 98 -11.59 26.41 -19.95
N ASP A 99 -12.20 25.26 -19.55
CA ASP A 99 -11.68 24.37 -18.52
C ASP A 99 -10.33 23.77 -18.95
N VAL A 100 -10.23 23.31 -20.18
CA VAL A 100 -8.99 22.77 -20.75
C VAL A 100 -7.88 23.81 -20.74
N GLN A 101 -8.19 25.04 -21.13
CA GLN A 101 -7.23 26.15 -21.10
C GLN A 101 -6.78 26.45 -19.66
N LEU A 102 -7.71 26.52 -18.71
CA LEU A 102 -7.40 26.76 -17.30
C LEU A 102 -6.52 25.65 -16.69
N ILE A 103 -6.81 24.39 -17.03
CA ILE A 103 -5.99 23.24 -16.61
C ILE A 103 -4.60 23.34 -17.25
N GLU A 104 -4.49 23.65 -18.51
CA GLU A 104 -3.22 23.80 -19.22
C GLU A 104 -2.38 24.94 -18.61
N GLU A 105 -2.98 26.09 -18.34
CA GLU A 105 -2.33 27.22 -17.66
C GLU A 105 -1.85 26.85 -16.27
N GLY A 106 -2.59 26.03 -15.53
CA GLY A 106 -2.22 25.52 -14.22
C GLY A 106 -1.07 24.50 -14.25
N LEU A 107 -0.94 23.72 -15.32
CA LEU A 107 0.12 22.71 -15.47
C LEU A 107 1.43 23.26 -16.06
N ARG A 108 1.37 24.23 -16.98
CA ARG A 108 2.54 24.79 -17.67
C ARG A 108 3.66 25.31 -16.76
N PRO A 109 3.39 25.98 -15.62
CA PRO A 109 4.46 26.44 -14.71
C PRO A 109 5.30 25.30 -14.14
N HIS A 110 4.81 24.08 -14.16
CA HIS A 110 5.50 22.88 -13.64
C HIS A 110 6.33 22.14 -14.68
N ILE A 111 6.43 22.69 -15.92
CA ILE A 111 7.30 22.17 -16.96
C ILE A 111 8.74 22.56 -16.62
N HIS A 112 9.49 21.61 -16.13
CA HIS A 112 10.88 21.79 -15.82
C HIS A 112 11.73 20.66 -16.41
N PRO A 113 13.00 20.93 -16.76
CA PRO A 113 13.92 19.86 -17.09
C PRO A 113 14.02 18.90 -15.90
N PRO A 114 14.14 17.59 -16.14
CA PRO A 114 14.16 16.60 -15.08
C PRO A 114 15.24 16.94 -14.05
N LYS A 115 14.83 17.17 -12.81
CA LYS A 115 15.77 17.42 -11.71
C LYS A 115 16.66 16.20 -11.55
N CYS A 116 17.98 16.39 -11.62
CA CYS A 116 18.93 15.33 -11.36
C CYS A 116 18.90 15.00 -9.85
N ARG A 117 17.92 14.20 -9.44
CA ARG A 117 17.88 13.70 -8.06
C ARG A 117 18.97 12.64 -7.90
N LYS A 118 19.74 12.72 -6.81
CA LYS A 118 20.59 11.61 -6.41
C LYS A 118 19.65 10.44 -6.09
N VAL A 119 19.53 9.52 -7.03
CA VAL A 119 18.78 8.28 -6.83
C VAL A 119 19.40 7.58 -5.61
N LYS A 120 18.66 7.52 -4.51
CA LYS A 120 19.07 6.68 -3.39
C LYS A 120 19.07 5.26 -3.93
N ARG A 121 20.25 4.63 -4.01
CA ARG A 121 20.33 3.21 -4.40
C ARG A 121 19.42 2.45 -3.47
N TYR A 122 18.34 1.92 -4.02
CA TYR A 122 17.44 1.05 -3.27
C TYR A 122 18.26 -0.14 -2.76
N LYS A 123 18.33 -0.28 -1.45
CA LYS A 123 18.91 -1.46 -0.82
C LYS A 123 17.77 -2.40 -0.51
N LYS A 124 17.68 -3.49 -1.27
CA LYS A 124 16.70 -4.56 -1.06
C LYS A 124 16.56 -4.86 0.44
N TYR A 125 15.35 -4.75 0.96
CA TYR A 125 15.06 -5.22 2.31
C TYR A 125 14.88 -6.74 2.26
N VAL A 126 15.50 -7.42 3.18
CA VAL A 126 15.30 -8.85 3.41
C VAL A 126 15.03 -9.01 4.90
N THR A 127 13.87 -9.57 5.23
CA THR A 127 13.53 -9.83 6.63
C THR A 127 14.57 -10.76 7.26
N ASP A 128 14.97 -10.47 8.47
CA ASP A 128 15.82 -11.31 9.32
C ASP A 128 15.03 -12.31 10.16
N TRP A 129 13.71 -12.21 10.14
CA TRP A 129 12.82 -13.14 10.82
C TRP A 129 12.91 -14.52 10.19
N LYS A 130 12.92 -15.55 11.02
CA LYS A 130 12.99 -16.95 10.59
C LYS A 130 11.62 -17.62 10.72
N PRO A 131 11.30 -18.61 9.87
CA PRO A 131 10.09 -19.40 10.05
C PRO A 131 9.99 -19.96 11.49
N GLY A 132 8.83 -19.75 12.10
CA GLY A 132 8.61 -20.12 13.49
C GLY A 132 8.90 -19.03 14.53
N ASP A 133 9.62 -17.98 14.17
CA ASP A 133 9.85 -16.85 15.08
C ASP A 133 8.53 -16.19 15.47
N VAL A 134 8.39 -15.92 16.76
CA VAL A 134 7.24 -15.25 17.34
C VAL A 134 7.70 -13.94 17.97
N TYR A 135 7.06 -12.86 17.56
CA TYR A 135 7.26 -11.51 18.09
C TYR A 135 5.97 -11.01 18.73
N ALA A 136 6.09 -10.22 19.78
CA ALA A 136 4.96 -9.62 20.48
C ALA A 136 5.00 -8.09 20.39
N MET A 137 3.85 -7.50 20.13
CA MET A 137 3.60 -6.06 20.13
C MET A 137 2.56 -5.73 21.20
N GLU A 138 2.89 -4.83 22.11
CA GLU A 138 1.98 -4.39 23.16
C GLU A 138 0.91 -3.45 22.59
N ILE A 139 -0.33 -3.66 22.98
CA ILE A 139 -1.50 -2.91 22.48
C ILE A 139 -1.77 -1.75 23.45
N LYS A 140 -1.61 -0.50 22.97
CA LYS A 140 -1.66 0.71 23.83
C LYS A 140 -2.55 1.83 23.31
N SER A 141 -3.34 1.60 22.26
CA SER A 141 -4.18 2.64 21.69
C SER A 141 -5.44 2.94 22.54
N GLU A 142 -6.07 4.08 22.28
CA GLU A 142 -7.36 4.43 22.89
C GLU A 142 -8.45 3.41 22.48
N LEU A 143 -8.47 2.99 21.23
CA LEU A 143 -9.36 1.95 20.73
C LEU A 143 -9.17 0.63 21.48
N ALA A 144 -7.96 0.33 21.90
CA ALA A 144 -7.67 -0.87 22.71
C ALA A 144 -8.33 -0.82 24.09
N GLN A 145 -8.49 0.37 24.67
CA GLN A 145 -9.22 0.52 25.94
C GLN A 145 -10.71 0.22 25.74
N GLU A 146 -11.31 0.75 24.69
CA GLU A 146 -12.72 0.50 24.35
C GLU A 146 -12.99 -0.99 24.10
N LYS A 147 -12.04 -1.69 23.49
CA LYS A 147 -12.13 -3.12 23.16
C LYS A 147 -11.65 -4.06 24.26
N ASN A 148 -11.27 -3.56 25.45
CA ASN A 148 -10.69 -4.32 26.56
C ASN A 148 -9.42 -5.12 26.16
N MET A 149 -8.61 -4.51 25.28
CA MET A 149 -7.38 -5.09 24.74
C MET A 149 -6.11 -4.36 25.23
N TYR A 150 -6.27 -3.25 25.95
CA TYR A 150 -5.14 -2.44 26.45
C TYR A 150 -4.20 -3.25 27.34
N GLY A 151 -2.91 -3.16 27.08
CA GLY A 151 -1.86 -3.89 27.79
C GLY A 151 -1.72 -5.36 27.40
N LYS A 152 -2.58 -5.90 26.55
CA LYS A 152 -2.39 -7.21 25.95
C LYS A 152 -1.41 -7.12 24.78
N TYR A 153 -1.12 -8.25 24.14
CA TYR A 153 -0.16 -8.31 23.04
C TYR A 153 -0.76 -8.92 21.79
N PHE A 154 -0.46 -8.33 20.63
CA PHE A 154 -0.51 -9.07 19.38
C PHE A 154 0.74 -9.90 19.22
N LEU A 155 0.58 -11.12 18.72
CA LEU A 155 1.67 -12.05 18.47
C LEU A 155 1.76 -12.30 16.96
N PHE A 156 2.95 -12.14 16.41
CA PHE A 156 3.25 -12.34 14.99
C PHE A 156 4.16 -13.55 14.84
N ARG A 157 3.64 -14.65 14.32
CA ARG A 157 4.43 -15.85 14.05
C ARG A 157 4.80 -15.90 12.58
N MET A 158 6.11 -15.83 12.30
CA MET A 158 6.65 -15.91 10.95
C MET A 158 6.37 -17.26 10.30
N ILE A 159 5.85 -17.25 9.07
CA ILE A 159 5.58 -18.44 8.27
C ILE A 159 6.70 -18.60 7.23
N TYR A 160 6.85 -17.59 6.36
CA TYR A 160 7.89 -17.50 5.31
C TYR A 160 8.10 -16.05 4.89
N GLY A 161 9.21 -15.81 4.16
CA GLY A 161 9.44 -14.53 3.48
C GLY A 161 8.86 -14.55 2.08
N GLN A 162 8.14 -13.50 1.70
CA GLN A 162 7.60 -13.33 0.36
C GLN A 162 8.26 -12.15 -0.35
N GLU A 163 8.58 -12.33 -1.63
CA GLU A 163 9.05 -11.23 -2.46
C GLU A 163 7.88 -10.32 -2.83
N PHE A 164 8.04 -9.03 -2.55
CA PHE A 164 7.08 -7.99 -2.86
C PHE A 164 7.83 -6.70 -3.22
N ASN A 165 7.61 -6.17 -4.41
CA ASN A 165 8.29 -4.98 -4.94
C ASN A 165 9.83 -5.00 -4.75
N GLY A 166 10.44 -6.17 -4.91
CA GLY A 166 11.88 -6.35 -4.75
C GLY A 166 12.36 -6.61 -3.33
N ASP A 167 11.54 -6.38 -2.31
CA ASP A 167 11.82 -6.72 -0.91
C ASP A 167 11.42 -8.15 -0.58
N ILE A 168 12.02 -8.74 0.45
CA ILE A 168 11.53 -9.98 1.06
C ILE A 168 10.93 -9.64 2.42
N ILE A 169 9.61 -9.66 2.48
CA ILE A 169 8.83 -9.28 3.66
C ILE A 169 8.26 -10.49 4.38
N PRO A 170 8.07 -10.43 5.72
CA PRO A 170 7.55 -11.55 6.47
C PRO A 170 6.06 -11.76 6.22
N VAL A 171 5.67 -12.99 5.97
CA VAL A 171 4.27 -13.45 6.03
C VAL A 171 4.06 -14.12 7.38
N VAL A 172 3.02 -13.71 8.10
CA VAL A 172 2.80 -14.12 9.49
C VAL A 172 1.37 -14.62 9.72
N TYR A 173 1.21 -15.47 10.73
CA TYR A 173 -0.04 -15.58 11.48
C TYR A 173 -0.07 -14.52 12.56
N VAL A 174 -1.26 -13.97 12.81
CA VAL A 174 -1.48 -13.02 13.90
C VAL A 174 -2.42 -13.64 14.92
N SER A 175 -2.04 -13.56 16.19
CA SER A 175 -2.85 -13.96 17.34
C SER A 175 -2.77 -12.87 18.42
N TYR A 176 -3.47 -13.03 19.52
CA TYR A 176 -3.39 -12.10 20.64
C TYR A 176 -3.40 -12.83 21.98
N THR A 177 -2.81 -12.21 23.01
CA THR A 177 -2.82 -12.79 24.36
C THR A 177 -4.18 -12.61 25.03
N PRO A 178 -4.68 -13.61 25.78
CA PRO A 178 -5.94 -13.49 26.51
C PRO A 178 -5.86 -12.48 27.66
N ASP A 179 -4.67 -12.27 28.20
CA ASP A 179 -4.37 -11.35 29.28
C ASP A 179 -3.12 -10.49 28.97
N THR A 180 -2.63 -9.75 29.93
CA THR A 180 -1.45 -8.86 29.80
C THR A 180 -0.12 -9.58 29.96
N SER A 181 -0.10 -10.92 30.06
CA SER A 181 1.11 -11.70 30.21
C SER A 181 1.67 -12.14 28.88
N LEU A 182 2.99 -12.12 28.72
CA LEU A 182 3.66 -12.66 27.56
C LEU A 182 3.80 -14.18 27.66
N PRO A 183 3.43 -14.94 26.63
CA PRO A 183 3.64 -16.39 26.62
C PRO A 183 5.15 -16.71 26.55
N THR A 184 5.60 -17.69 27.32
CA THR A 184 6.99 -18.13 27.38
C THR A 184 7.20 -19.54 26.86
N ASN A 185 6.12 -20.25 26.54
CA ASN A 185 6.17 -21.62 26.05
C ASN A 185 4.98 -21.95 25.13
N MET A 186 5.04 -23.10 24.46
CA MET A 186 4.03 -23.55 23.51
C MET A 186 2.64 -23.72 24.14
N GLU A 187 2.55 -24.18 25.38
CA GLU A 187 1.24 -24.37 26.04
C GLU A 187 0.50 -23.06 26.28
N GLN A 188 1.24 -22.01 26.61
CA GLN A 188 0.69 -20.66 26.75
C GLN A 188 0.33 -20.08 25.39
N LEU A 189 1.16 -20.27 24.37
CA LEU A 189 0.87 -19.85 22.99
C LEU A 189 -0.41 -20.48 22.44
N LYS A 190 -0.65 -21.77 22.71
CA LYS A 190 -1.89 -22.46 22.29
C LYS A 190 -3.17 -21.85 22.88
N LYS A 191 -3.08 -21.08 23.96
CA LYS A 191 -4.21 -20.35 24.54
C LYS A 191 -4.48 -19.01 23.85
N CYS A 192 -3.58 -18.54 23.01
CA CYS A 192 -3.69 -17.27 22.30
C CYS A 192 -4.49 -17.48 21.00
N PRO A 193 -5.71 -16.91 20.88
CA PRO A 193 -6.54 -17.12 19.71
C PRO A 193 -5.96 -16.41 18.50
N PHE A 194 -6.02 -17.06 17.34
CA PHE A 194 -5.61 -16.49 16.08
C PHE A 194 -6.66 -15.51 15.54
N ILE A 195 -6.18 -14.44 14.94
CA ILE A 195 -7.02 -13.46 14.26
C ILE A 195 -7.36 -13.97 12.87
N ILE A 196 -8.67 -14.02 12.59
CA ILE A 196 -9.23 -14.47 11.33
C ILE A 196 -9.87 -13.28 10.64
N VAL A 197 -9.41 -12.92 9.46
CA VAL A 197 -10.11 -11.91 8.65
C VAL A 197 -11.23 -12.59 7.87
N LYS A 198 -12.45 -12.23 8.21
CA LYS A 198 -13.64 -12.67 7.48
C LYS A 198 -13.86 -11.70 6.32
N MET A 199 -13.78 -12.20 5.09
CA MET A 199 -14.12 -11.43 3.90
C MET A 199 -15.49 -11.87 3.38
N PRO A 200 -16.37 -10.92 2.96
CA PRO A 200 -17.64 -11.30 2.32
C PRO A 200 -17.34 -12.21 1.12
N HIS A 201 -18.09 -13.31 1.04
CA HIS A 201 -18.03 -14.30 -0.05
C HIS A 201 -16.67 -15.01 -0.27
N LYS A 202 -15.70 -14.89 0.64
CA LYS A 202 -14.40 -15.57 0.57
C LYS A 202 -14.17 -16.43 1.80
N LYS A 203 -13.28 -17.42 1.66
CA LYS A 203 -12.83 -18.22 2.82
C LYS A 203 -12.05 -17.33 3.80
N PRO A 204 -12.15 -17.61 5.12
CA PRO A 204 -11.44 -16.82 6.13
C PRO A 204 -9.92 -16.88 5.89
N LEU A 205 -9.27 -15.76 6.11
CA LEU A 205 -7.84 -15.60 5.88
C LEU A 205 -7.09 -15.46 7.21
N TYR A 206 -6.06 -16.25 7.38
CA TYR A 206 -5.24 -16.32 8.60
C TYR A 206 -3.84 -15.72 8.41
N ARG A 207 -3.41 -15.48 7.16
CA ARG A 207 -2.07 -15.02 6.83
C ARG A 207 -2.06 -13.56 6.50
N ARG A 208 -1.03 -12.86 6.98
CA ARG A 208 -0.80 -11.44 6.67
C ARG A 208 0.63 -11.20 6.25
N MET A 209 0.83 -10.29 5.32
CA MET A 209 2.14 -9.72 5.05
C MET A 209 2.35 -8.53 5.99
N ILE A 210 3.50 -8.46 6.61
CA ILE A 210 3.90 -7.33 7.42
C ILE A 210 4.98 -6.57 6.68
N GLY A 211 4.57 -5.46 6.15
CA GLY A 211 5.23 -4.39 5.43
C GLY A 211 6.71 -4.41 5.16
N GLY A 212 7.10 -3.71 4.10
CA GLY A 212 8.49 -3.49 3.72
C GLY A 212 9.22 -2.46 4.60
N ARG A 213 10.41 -2.08 4.17
CA ARG A 213 11.37 -1.23 4.89
C ARG A 213 10.79 0.07 5.47
N LYS A 214 9.88 0.74 4.75
CA LYS A 214 9.21 1.97 5.22
C LYS A 214 8.35 1.74 6.46
N TYR A 215 7.89 0.52 6.66
CA TYR A 215 6.94 0.17 7.71
C TYR A 215 7.60 -0.40 8.97
N LEU A 216 8.83 -0.91 8.85
CA LEU A 216 9.61 -1.36 10.00
C LEU A 216 10.25 -0.20 10.79
N ASP A 217 10.18 1.02 10.25
CA ASP A 217 10.66 2.23 10.93
C ASP A 217 9.62 2.88 11.85
N CYS A 218 8.40 2.33 11.96
CA CYS A 218 7.43 2.82 12.94
C CYS A 218 7.76 2.31 14.35
N ASP A 219 7.36 3.08 15.37
CA ASP A 219 7.67 2.79 16.76
C ASP A 219 7.10 1.46 17.25
N ASP A 220 5.94 1.03 16.71
CA ASP A 220 5.31 -0.24 17.04
C ASP A 220 6.22 -1.43 16.69
N PHE A 221 6.87 -1.39 15.53
CA PHE A 221 7.79 -2.47 15.10
C PHE A 221 9.16 -2.41 15.74
N ARG A 222 9.67 -1.22 16.07
CA ARG A 222 10.93 -1.07 16.81
C ARG A 222 10.86 -1.68 18.21
N ASN A 223 9.66 -1.74 18.78
CA ASN A 223 9.42 -2.22 20.13
C ASN A 223 8.91 -3.66 20.17
N LEU A 224 9.00 -4.41 19.09
CA LEU A 224 8.64 -5.83 19.10
C LEU A 224 9.54 -6.62 20.04
N LYS A 225 8.91 -7.43 20.89
CA LYS A 225 9.59 -8.33 21.81
C LYS A 225 9.70 -9.71 21.17
N TYR A 226 10.91 -10.21 20.97
CA TYR A 226 11.11 -11.60 20.55
C TYR A 226 10.73 -12.57 21.68
N ILE A 227 9.85 -13.51 21.37
CA ILE A 227 9.35 -14.51 22.33
C ILE A 227 10.12 -15.82 22.21
N GLY A 228 10.44 -16.25 20.99
CA GLY A 228 11.13 -17.49 20.70
C GLY A 228 10.77 -18.04 19.32
N ASN A 229 11.35 -19.19 18.98
CA ASN A 229 11.04 -19.91 17.75
C ASN A 229 10.10 -21.09 18.07
N PHE A 230 8.88 -21.05 17.52
CA PHE A 230 7.81 -22.03 17.73
C PHE A 230 7.21 -22.44 16.37
N PRO A 231 7.88 -23.33 15.62
CA PRO A 231 7.45 -23.69 14.26
C PRO A 231 6.07 -24.39 14.22
N ASP A 232 5.68 -25.06 15.29
CA ASP A 232 4.39 -25.75 15.40
C ASP A 232 3.25 -24.84 15.90
N TYR A 233 3.53 -23.58 16.22
CA TYR A 233 2.50 -22.62 16.59
C TYR A 233 1.78 -22.10 15.35
N ALA A 234 0.68 -22.73 15.00
CA ALA A 234 -0.14 -22.40 13.84
C ALA A 234 -1.64 -22.61 14.18
N PRO A 235 -2.54 -21.89 13.48
CA PRO A 235 -3.96 -22.16 13.61
C PRO A 235 -4.29 -23.55 13.06
N GLU A 236 -5.25 -24.23 13.69
CA GLU A 236 -5.83 -25.45 13.15
C GLU A 236 -6.71 -25.07 11.95
N ILE A 237 -6.23 -25.33 10.75
CA ILE A 237 -6.91 -24.95 9.50
C ILE A 237 -6.98 -26.15 8.58
N GLU A 238 -8.21 -26.52 8.18
CA GLU A 238 -8.43 -27.56 7.17
C GLU A 238 -7.97 -27.14 5.76
N TRP A 239 -7.87 -25.84 5.51
CA TRP A 239 -7.48 -25.29 4.21
C TRP A 239 -6.62 -24.02 4.36
N ILE A 240 -5.46 -24.01 3.72
CA ILE A 240 -4.55 -22.85 3.72
C ILE A 240 -4.68 -22.16 2.37
N PRO A 241 -5.18 -20.91 2.30
CA PRO A 241 -5.12 -20.11 1.08
C PRO A 241 -3.68 -19.96 0.60
N GLN A 242 -3.44 -20.09 -0.70
CA GLN A 242 -2.08 -19.96 -1.26
C GLN A 242 -1.60 -18.51 -1.21
N ASP A 243 -2.51 -17.54 -1.30
CA ASP A 243 -2.17 -16.12 -1.34
C ASP A 243 -2.40 -15.43 0.02
N PRO A 244 -1.39 -14.73 0.55
CA PRO A 244 -1.56 -13.88 1.72
C PRO A 244 -2.41 -12.66 1.37
N ILE A 245 -3.17 -12.12 2.35
CA ILE A 245 -3.80 -10.81 2.17
C ILE A 245 -2.71 -9.76 2.11
N TYR A 246 -2.70 -9.00 1.03
CA TYR A 246 -2.00 -7.73 0.96
C TYR A 246 -2.78 -6.72 1.81
N ASN A 247 -2.29 -6.44 2.98
CA ASN A 247 -2.69 -5.24 3.68
C ASN A 247 -1.66 -4.17 3.29
N SER A 248 -1.96 -3.39 2.27
CA SER A 248 -1.21 -2.16 1.97
C SER A 248 -1.49 -1.13 3.05
N TYR A 249 -0.83 -1.26 4.20
CA TYR A 249 -0.91 -0.24 5.24
C TYR A 249 0.00 0.91 4.84
N LYS A 250 -0.59 2.04 4.51
CA LYS A 250 0.15 3.26 4.19
C LYS A 250 0.80 3.91 5.41
N THR A 251 0.31 3.60 6.61
CA THR A 251 0.84 4.15 7.87
C THR A 251 0.67 3.12 8.98
N TRP A 252 1.78 2.67 9.55
CA TRP A 252 1.79 1.70 10.64
C TRP A 252 1.57 2.31 12.02
N ASP A 253 1.43 3.64 12.12
CA ASP A 253 1.06 4.32 13.37
C ASP A 253 -0.24 3.77 13.99
N THR A 254 -0.94 2.91 13.25
CA THR A 254 -2.23 2.34 13.61
C THR A 254 -2.34 0.83 13.37
N VAL A 255 -1.24 0.06 13.34
CA VAL A 255 -1.32 -1.42 13.14
C VAL A 255 -2.20 -2.06 14.20
N SER A 256 -2.03 -1.66 15.46
CA SER A 256 -2.87 -2.14 16.55
C SER A 256 -4.34 -1.82 16.31
N ASP A 257 -4.67 -0.61 15.88
CA ASP A 257 -6.05 -0.17 15.67
C ASP A 257 -6.70 -0.88 14.48
N ILE A 258 -5.95 -1.07 13.40
CA ILE A 258 -6.44 -1.83 12.23
C ILE A 258 -6.69 -3.29 12.61
N LEU A 259 -5.78 -3.91 13.34
CA LEU A 259 -5.96 -5.27 13.83
C LEU A 259 -7.16 -5.38 14.77
N LEU A 260 -7.38 -4.37 15.63
CA LEU A 260 -8.54 -4.31 16.52
C LEU A 260 -9.86 -4.12 15.75
N MET A 261 -9.91 -3.22 14.77
CA MET A 261 -11.10 -2.99 13.95
C MET A 261 -11.49 -4.21 13.10
N GLN A 262 -10.51 -4.99 12.65
CA GLN A 262 -10.77 -6.17 11.82
C GLN A 262 -11.10 -7.43 12.61
N SER A 263 -10.87 -7.44 13.91
CA SER A 263 -10.92 -8.65 14.74
C SER A 263 -12.00 -8.61 15.82
N PHE A 264 -12.46 -7.44 16.20
CA PHE A 264 -13.40 -7.17 17.29
C PHE A 264 -14.45 -6.13 16.90
#